data_9830f3a2ce272da9ea8f94fe6c10a297
#
_entry.id   9830f3a2ce272da9ea8f94fe6c10a297
#
_cell.length_a   1.000
_cell.length_b   1.000
_cell.length_c   1.000
_cell.angle_alpha   90.00
_cell.angle_beta   90.00
_cell.angle_gamma   90.00
#
_symmetry.space_group_name_H-M   'P 1'
#
loop_
_entity.id
_entity.type
_entity.pdbx_description
1 polymer ?
#
loop_
_entity_poly.entity_id
_entity_poly.type
_entity_poly.pdbx_seq_one_letter_code
_entity_poly.pdbx_strand_id
1 'polypeptide(L)'
;MIGVTIKARLRTSGISGSEEMSISKTEGIVLKHTNLGEADRILTILTRNNGKIKAIAKGCRKPKSSLLSSSEVFVFSEFVVYKGANFYHVSQASTRETFYNIRKDLLRLSYATYFAELAESVSDEDIPSERLFLLLAKVLYYLSTGEIPMGLLHVGYQLKLMDISGYRPNLAKCAICGKSSEDFIKFSVNLGGVICGDCSTDERLWKDGDVFKISHGTIEVFKFLLNTEISRLNTKKIDNTIFNEIDKITRSFILSHLDKRFKSLDFLDDIKDSGF
;
A
#
# COMPACT_ATOMS: atom_id res chain seq x y z
N MET A 1 -6.40 19.93 -13.36
CA MET A 1 -6.48 21.40 -13.47
C MET A 1 -5.46 22.00 -12.52
N ILE A 2 -4.48 22.63 -13.11
CA ILE A 2 -3.56 23.70 -12.68
C ILE A 2 -2.87 23.52 -11.32
N GLY A 3 -1.64 22.97 -11.38
CA GLY A 3 -0.66 23.09 -10.30
C GLY A 3 -0.12 24.53 -10.25
N VAL A 4 -0.45 25.27 -9.21
CA VAL A 4 0.08 26.61 -8.99
C VAL A 4 1.46 26.48 -8.33
N THR A 5 2.51 26.68 -9.11
CA THR A 5 3.87 26.86 -8.60
C THR A 5 4.00 28.31 -8.11
N ILE A 6 3.96 28.52 -6.79
CA ILE A 6 4.20 29.85 -6.20
C ILE A 6 5.71 30.04 -6.07
N LYS A 7 6.29 30.84 -6.96
CA LYS A 7 7.67 31.34 -6.81
C LYS A 7 7.68 32.52 -5.83
N ALA A 8 8.07 32.26 -4.59
CA ALA A 8 8.35 33.33 -3.63
C ALA A 8 9.81 33.84 -3.83
N ARG A 9 9.96 35.01 -4.40
CA ARG A 9 11.27 35.73 -4.45
C ARG A 9 11.53 36.39 -3.12
N LEU A 10 12.43 35.83 -2.32
CA LEU A 10 13.11 36.61 -1.25
C LEU A 10 14.39 37.21 -1.82
N ARG A 11 14.44 38.54 -1.90
CA ARG A 11 15.69 39.29 -2.21
C ARG A 11 16.57 39.27 -0.98
N THR A 12 17.68 38.53 -1.03
CA THR A 12 18.84 38.78 -0.15
C THR A 12 20.05 39.05 -1.02
N SER A 13 20.69 40.17 -0.76
CA SER A 13 21.90 40.63 -1.40
C SER A 13 23.10 39.74 -1.06
N GLY A 14 23.75 39.18 -2.10
CA GLY A 14 25.15 38.80 -2.12
C GLY A 14 25.53 37.54 -1.34
N ILE A 15 25.53 36.37 -2.04
CA ILE A 15 26.58 35.33 -1.97
C ILE A 15 26.30 34.41 -3.16
N SER A 16 27.30 34.13 -3.96
CA SER A 16 27.25 33.27 -5.16
C SER A 16 26.94 31.85 -4.80
N GLY A 17 25.95 31.24 -5.50
CA GLY A 17 25.59 29.82 -5.41
C GLY A 17 24.26 29.54 -4.70
N SER A 18 23.16 30.21 -5.10
CA SER A 18 21.83 29.84 -4.61
C SER A 18 21.25 28.69 -5.43
N GLU A 19 21.38 27.46 -4.94
CA GLU A 19 20.42 26.44 -5.27
C GLU A 19 19.04 27.00 -4.90
N GLU A 20 18.18 27.28 -5.89
CA GLU A 20 16.79 27.67 -5.62
C GLU A 20 16.13 26.54 -4.82
N MET A 21 15.87 26.76 -3.54
CA MET A 21 15.12 25.82 -2.71
C MET A 21 13.70 25.67 -3.28
N SER A 22 13.47 24.59 -3.99
CA SER A 22 12.16 24.27 -4.56
C SER A 22 11.22 23.84 -3.43
N ILE A 23 10.34 24.77 -3.04
CA ILE A 23 9.27 24.49 -2.07
C ILE A 23 8.10 23.85 -2.82
N SER A 24 7.64 22.69 -2.35
CA SER A 24 6.47 22.02 -2.89
C SER A 24 5.42 21.76 -1.81
N LYS A 25 4.15 21.85 -2.22
CA LYS A 25 2.99 21.51 -1.41
C LYS A 25 2.41 20.21 -1.92
N THR A 26 2.26 19.22 -1.05
CA THR A 26 1.79 17.88 -1.41
C THR A 26 0.94 17.25 -0.32
N GLU A 27 -0.04 16.47 -0.71
CA GLU A 27 -0.74 15.56 0.19
C GLU A 27 0.15 14.34 0.44
N GLY A 28 0.14 13.82 1.68
CA GLY A 28 0.97 12.68 2.06
C GLY A 28 0.42 11.90 3.23
N ILE A 29 0.78 10.62 3.29
CA ILE A 29 0.51 9.71 4.40
C ILE A 29 1.85 9.25 4.97
N VAL A 30 2.02 9.40 6.29
CA VAL A 30 3.24 8.95 6.98
C VAL A 30 3.20 7.43 7.07
N LEU A 31 4.12 6.74 6.37
CA LEU A 31 4.23 5.28 6.38
C LEU A 31 4.96 4.79 7.63
N LYS A 32 6.05 5.48 7.99
CA LYS A 32 6.85 5.22 9.20
C LYS A 32 7.63 6.45 9.61
N HIS A 33 8.12 6.45 10.84
CA HIS A 33 9.07 7.46 11.30
C HIS A 33 10.21 6.83 12.11
N THR A 34 11.33 7.54 12.15
CA THR A 34 12.47 7.23 13.01
C THR A 34 12.85 8.48 13.79
N ASN A 35 13.09 8.34 15.10
CA ASN A 35 13.52 9.48 15.92
C ASN A 35 14.93 9.93 15.51
N LEU A 36 15.12 11.25 15.41
CA LEU A 36 16.38 11.89 15.12
C LEU A 36 16.71 12.85 16.27
N GLY A 37 17.68 12.47 17.08
CA GLY A 37 17.97 13.21 18.32
C GLY A 37 16.77 13.26 19.28
N GLU A 38 16.69 14.35 20.06
CA GLU A 38 15.68 14.46 21.13
C GLU A 38 14.30 14.93 20.64
N ALA A 39 14.25 15.79 19.62
CA ALA A 39 13.05 16.51 19.25
C ALA A 39 12.57 16.30 17.80
N ASP A 40 13.40 15.70 16.94
CA ASP A 40 13.16 15.58 15.51
C ASP A 40 12.74 14.15 15.13
N ARG A 41 12.18 13.99 13.94
CA ARG A 41 11.91 12.71 13.28
C ARG A 41 12.31 12.75 11.82
N ILE A 42 12.76 11.60 11.31
CA ILE A 42 12.78 11.33 9.87
C ILE A 42 11.47 10.61 9.55
N LEU A 43 10.67 11.18 8.69
CA LEU A 43 9.41 10.63 8.22
C LEU A 43 9.61 10.00 6.85
N THR A 44 9.10 8.77 6.66
CA THR A 44 8.88 8.21 5.32
C THR A 44 7.43 8.50 4.95
N ILE A 45 7.21 9.29 3.92
CA ILE A 45 5.90 9.79 3.51
C ILE A 45 5.61 9.31 2.10
N LEU A 46 4.49 8.61 1.90
CA LEU A 46 3.95 8.39 0.57
C LEU A 46 3.16 9.63 0.18
N THR A 47 3.64 10.35 -0.82
CA THR A 47 3.00 11.58 -1.28
C THR A 47 2.25 11.37 -2.58
N ARG A 48 1.26 12.22 -2.82
CA ARG A 48 0.45 12.15 -4.05
C ARG A 48 1.25 12.54 -5.29
N ASN A 49 2.09 13.58 -5.18
CA ASN A 49 2.71 14.24 -6.33
C ASN A 49 4.23 14.08 -6.40
N ASN A 50 4.89 13.61 -5.32
CA ASN A 50 6.35 13.50 -5.24
C ASN A 50 6.83 12.06 -4.96
N GLY A 51 5.93 11.06 -5.08
CA GLY A 51 6.27 9.68 -4.75
C GLY A 51 6.55 9.46 -3.26
N LYS A 52 7.36 8.48 -2.95
CA LYS A 52 7.85 8.25 -1.58
C LYS A 52 9.00 9.21 -1.30
N ILE A 53 8.91 9.97 -0.22
CA ILE A 53 9.96 10.88 0.22
C ILE A 53 10.39 10.57 1.65
N LYS A 54 11.66 10.88 1.96
CA LYS A 54 12.19 10.92 3.33
C LYS A 54 12.34 12.37 3.74
N ALA A 55 11.63 12.79 4.78
CA ALA A 55 11.59 14.18 5.22
C ALA A 55 11.93 14.35 6.71
N ILE A 56 12.78 15.31 7.04
CA ILE A 56 13.07 15.69 8.42
C ILE A 56 11.98 16.66 8.91
N ALA A 57 11.31 16.26 9.99
CA ALA A 57 10.35 17.09 10.72
C ALA A 57 11.02 17.60 12.00
N LYS A 58 11.59 18.82 11.93
CA LYS A 58 12.31 19.44 13.05
C LYS A 58 11.37 19.82 14.19
N GLY A 59 11.75 19.52 15.41
CA GLY A 59 11.00 19.86 16.61
C GLY A 59 9.62 19.21 16.73
N CYS A 60 9.29 18.22 15.89
CA CYS A 60 7.96 17.62 15.83
C CYS A 60 7.56 16.87 17.13
N ARG A 61 8.54 16.46 17.95
CA ARG A 61 8.30 15.78 19.23
C ARG A 61 8.11 16.71 20.41
N LYS A 62 8.31 18.03 20.23
CA LYS A 62 8.06 19.01 21.29
C LYS A 62 6.55 19.11 21.58
N PRO A 63 6.11 19.21 22.86
CA PRO A 63 4.69 19.23 23.20
C PRO A 63 3.84 20.30 22.52
N LYS A 64 4.45 21.45 22.20
CA LYS A 64 3.78 22.57 21.52
C LYS A 64 4.04 22.64 20.02
N SER A 65 4.57 21.58 19.41
CA SER A 65 4.88 21.55 17.98
C SER A 65 3.63 21.50 17.13
N SER A 66 3.55 22.36 16.12
CA SER A 66 2.52 22.29 15.08
C SER A 66 2.64 21.05 14.21
N LEU A 67 3.81 20.38 14.21
CA LEU A 67 4.08 19.16 13.46
C LEU A 67 3.80 17.88 14.27
N LEU A 68 3.42 17.99 15.55
CA LEU A 68 3.27 16.82 16.44
C LEU A 68 2.31 15.79 15.86
N SER A 69 1.08 16.19 15.55
CA SER A 69 0.05 15.30 14.99
C SER A 69 0.42 14.78 13.60
N SER A 70 0.87 15.67 12.70
CA SER A 70 1.18 15.32 11.31
C SER A 70 2.42 14.45 11.15
N SER A 71 3.25 14.29 12.19
CA SER A 71 4.42 13.41 12.19
C SER A 71 4.15 12.00 12.70
N GLU A 72 2.91 11.69 13.09
CA GLU A 72 2.51 10.35 13.52
C GLU A 72 2.23 9.43 12.33
N VAL A 73 2.50 8.11 12.51
CA VAL A 73 2.28 7.10 11.46
C VAL A 73 0.80 7.03 11.07
N PHE A 74 0.52 6.77 9.82
CA PHE A 74 -0.79 6.72 9.15
C PHE A 74 -1.50 8.07 9.00
N VAL A 75 -1.04 9.13 9.63
CA VAL A 75 -1.68 10.44 9.50
C VAL A 75 -1.61 10.93 8.06
N PHE A 76 -2.74 11.29 7.52
CA PHE A 76 -2.89 11.96 6.25
C PHE A 76 -2.86 13.46 6.46
N SER A 77 -1.90 14.12 5.84
CA SER A 77 -1.67 15.57 5.97
C SER A 77 -1.33 16.21 4.64
N GLU A 78 -1.57 17.51 4.56
CA GLU A 78 -1.00 18.37 3.55
C GLU A 78 0.33 18.89 4.08
N PHE A 79 1.41 18.60 3.38
CA PHE A 79 2.78 19.00 3.75
C PHE A 79 3.30 20.10 2.84
N VAL A 80 4.02 21.05 3.41
CA VAL A 80 4.90 21.96 2.69
C VAL A 80 6.32 21.50 2.94
N VAL A 81 6.98 21.04 1.87
CA VAL A 81 8.35 20.48 1.95
C VAL A 81 9.29 21.21 1.02
N TYR A 82 10.57 21.23 1.35
CA TYR A 82 11.64 21.65 0.45
C TYR A 82 12.74 20.59 0.39
N LYS A 83 13.36 20.44 -0.78
CA LYS A 83 14.42 19.46 -1.01
C LYS A 83 15.73 19.97 -0.45
N GLY A 84 16.33 19.24 0.49
CA GLY A 84 17.71 19.43 0.95
C GLY A 84 18.66 18.49 0.23
N ALA A 85 19.91 18.41 0.65
CA ALA A 85 20.93 17.60 0.01
C ALA A 85 20.58 16.09 0.01
N ASN A 86 20.16 15.55 1.17
CA ASN A 86 19.88 14.12 1.32
C ASN A 86 18.42 13.81 1.73
N PHE A 87 17.72 14.77 2.28
CA PHE A 87 16.37 14.64 2.78
C PHE A 87 15.53 15.85 2.38
N TYR A 88 14.24 15.62 2.23
CA TYR A 88 13.30 16.72 2.29
C TYR A 88 13.22 17.27 3.72
N HIS A 89 12.75 18.49 3.87
CA HIS A 89 12.45 19.10 5.15
C HIS A 89 11.01 19.55 5.18
N VAL A 90 10.30 19.18 6.25
CA VAL A 90 8.93 19.64 6.49
C VAL A 90 9.00 21.04 7.09
N SER A 91 8.50 22.05 6.36
CA SER A 91 8.38 23.41 6.89
C SER A 91 7.04 23.63 7.59
N GLN A 92 5.96 23.07 7.02
CA GLN A 92 4.61 23.15 7.56
C GLN A 92 3.85 21.88 7.25
N ALA A 93 2.86 21.55 8.10
CA ALA A 93 1.92 20.48 7.82
C ALA A 93 0.54 20.83 8.40
N SER A 94 -0.50 20.46 7.67
CA SER A 94 -1.90 20.56 8.08
C SER A 94 -2.53 19.19 8.06
N THR A 95 -2.86 18.63 9.22
CA THR A 95 -3.50 17.33 9.36
C THR A 95 -4.88 17.36 8.71
N ARG A 96 -5.17 16.40 7.83
CA ARG A 96 -6.46 16.20 7.16
C ARG A 96 -7.26 15.08 7.84
N GLU A 97 -6.57 13.96 8.11
CA GLU A 97 -7.20 12.80 8.73
C GLU A 97 -6.17 12.04 9.58
N THR A 98 -6.55 11.63 10.77
CA THR A 98 -5.68 10.92 11.72
C THR A 98 -5.91 9.42 11.74
N PHE A 99 -7.04 8.96 11.20
CA PHE A 99 -7.51 7.57 11.28
C PHE A 99 -7.44 7.03 12.72
N TYR A 100 -7.92 7.85 13.68
CA TYR A 100 -7.67 7.66 15.11
C TYR A 100 -8.09 6.28 15.63
N ASN A 101 -9.19 5.70 15.10
CA ASN A 101 -9.67 4.40 15.54
C ASN A 101 -8.71 3.24 15.24
N ILE A 102 -7.81 3.41 14.27
CA ILE A 102 -6.76 2.41 13.99
C ILE A 102 -5.88 2.19 15.22
N ARG A 103 -5.55 3.26 15.96
CA ARG A 103 -4.66 3.16 17.14
C ARG A 103 -5.33 2.60 18.39
N LYS A 104 -6.67 2.51 18.41
CA LYS A 104 -7.42 1.99 19.55
C LYS A 104 -7.60 0.49 19.53
N ASP A 105 -7.27 -0.17 18.42
CA ASP A 105 -7.52 -1.58 18.18
C ASP A 105 -6.23 -2.21 17.64
N LEU A 106 -5.70 -3.21 18.35
CA LEU A 106 -4.43 -3.84 18.01
C LEU A 106 -4.49 -4.54 16.65
N LEU A 107 -5.62 -5.18 16.33
CA LEU A 107 -5.79 -5.87 15.06
C LEU A 107 -5.83 -4.87 13.90
N ARG A 108 -6.56 -3.74 14.05
CA ARG A 108 -6.56 -2.65 13.05
C ARG A 108 -5.16 -2.05 12.87
N LEU A 109 -4.44 -1.85 13.98
CA LEU A 109 -3.07 -1.32 13.95
C LEU A 109 -2.13 -2.27 13.19
N SER A 110 -2.26 -3.58 13.39
CA SER A 110 -1.47 -4.60 12.70
C SER A 110 -1.75 -4.61 11.19
N TYR A 111 -3.02 -4.54 10.78
CA TYR A 111 -3.38 -4.40 9.37
C TYR A 111 -2.83 -3.10 8.75
N ALA A 112 -2.99 -1.96 9.42
CA ALA A 112 -2.49 -0.68 8.92
C ALA A 112 -0.97 -0.69 8.75
N THR A 113 -0.24 -1.30 9.68
CA THR A 113 1.22 -1.45 9.63
C THR A 113 1.63 -2.28 8.42
N TYR A 114 0.94 -3.38 8.18
CA TYR A 114 1.18 -4.22 6.99
C TYR A 114 0.85 -3.48 5.69
N PHE A 115 -0.26 -2.76 5.63
CA PHE A 115 -0.63 -1.98 4.43
C PHE A 115 0.39 -0.88 4.13
N ALA A 116 0.90 -0.21 5.15
CA ALA A 116 1.93 0.80 4.99
C ALA A 116 3.28 0.19 4.54
N GLU A 117 3.66 -0.99 5.09
CA GLU A 117 4.89 -1.69 4.69
C GLU A 117 4.80 -2.18 3.24
N LEU A 118 3.64 -2.68 2.79
CA LEU A 118 3.39 -3.04 1.40
C LEU A 118 3.50 -1.82 0.48
N ALA A 119 2.83 -0.71 0.84
CA ALA A 119 2.91 0.52 0.05
C ALA A 119 4.35 1.05 -0.05
N GLU A 120 5.11 0.99 1.05
CA GLU A 120 6.53 1.37 1.04
C GLU A 120 7.36 0.49 0.11
N SER A 121 7.07 -0.81 0.06
CA SER A 121 7.85 -1.78 -0.73
C SER A 121 7.70 -1.61 -2.24
N VAL A 122 6.53 -1.13 -2.69
CA VAL A 122 6.22 -0.96 -4.13
C VAL A 122 6.31 0.49 -4.59
N SER A 123 6.68 1.41 -3.71
CA SER A 123 6.86 2.83 -4.05
C SER A 123 8.33 3.18 -4.19
N ASP A 124 8.67 3.88 -5.26
CA ASP A 124 10.01 4.42 -5.48
C ASP A 124 10.16 5.83 -4.92
N GLU A 125 11.41 6.20 -4.58
CA GLU A 125 11.72 7.56 -4.12
C GLU A 125 11.56 8.54 -5.29
N ASP A 126 10.93 9.67 -5.04
CA ASP A 126 10.68 10.76 -6.00
C ASP A 126 9.86 10.35 -7.26
N ILE A 127 9.28 9.13 -7.31
CA ILE A 127 8.42 8.67 -8.42
C ILE A 127 6.96 8.63 -7.95
N PRO A 128 6.10 9.57 -8.41
CA PRO A 128 4.72 9.63 -7.95
C PRO A 128 3.86 8.48 -8.50
N SER A 129 3.00 7.94 -7.63
CA SER A 129 1.93 7.03 -7.99
C SER A 129 0.63 7.45 -7.29
N GLU A 130 -0.16 8.29 -7.95
CA GLU A 130 -1.44 8.74 -7.42
C GLU A 130 -2.38 7.56 -7.12
N ARG A 131 -2.37 6.52 -7.96
CA ARG A 131 -3.20 5.32 -7.76
C ARG A 131 -2.85 4.61 -6.46
N LEU A 132 -1.56 4.46 -6.13
CA LEU A 132 -1.09 3.84 -4.89
C LEU A 132 -1.45 4.70 -3.68
N PHE A 133 -1.23 6.02 -3.77
CA PHE A 133 -1.58 6.97 -2.71
C PHE A 133 -3.08 6.92 -2.38
N LEU A 134 -3.94 7.00 -3.39
CA LEU A 134 -5.39 6.93 -3.22
C LEU A 134 -5.86 5.57 -2.70
N LEU A 135 -5.22 4.48 -3.12
CA LEU A 135 -5.52 3.14 -2.63
C LEU A 135 -5.22 3.03 -1.14
N LEU A 136 -4.03 3.48 -0.69
CA LEU A 136 -3.67 3.46 0.73
C LEU A 136 -4.59 4.35 1.56
N ALA A 137 -4.89 5.57 1.10
CA ALA A 137 -5.80 6.47 1.81
C ALA A 137 -7.20 5.85 2.00
N LYS A 138 -7.76 5.24 0.95
CA LYS A 138 -9.07 4.58 1.01
C LYS A 138 -9.07 3.39 1.96
N VAL A 139 -8.05 2.55 1.92
CA VAL A 139 -8.02 1.35 2.77
C VAL A 139 -7.83 1.71 4.24
N LEU A 140 -7.03 2.72 4.58
CA LEU A 140 -6.91 3.23 5.95
C LEU A 140 -8.21 3.84 6.44
N TYR A 141 -8.94 4.55 5.59
CA TYR A 141 -10.27 5.09 5.91
C TYR A 141 -11.25 3.97 6.27
N TYR A 142 -11.42 2.96 5.41
CA TYR A 142 -12.35 1.85 5.68
C TYR A 142 -11.91 0.97 6.84
N LEU A 143 -10.60 0.84 7.06
CA LEU A 143 -10.07 0.16 8.24
C LEU A 143 -10.41 0.95 9.53
N SER A 144 -10.35 2.28 9.49
CA SER A 144 -10.68 3.15 10.63
C SER A 144 -12.19 3.16 10.93
N THR A 145 -13.05 3.23 9.91
CA THR A 145 -14.52 3.27 10.09
C THR A 145 -15.12 1.90 10.41
N GLY A 146 -14.50 0.81 9.94
CA GLY A 146 -15.02 -0.55 10.10
C GLY A 146 -16.20 -0.88 9.18
N GLU A 147 -16.47 -0.07 8.16
CA GLU A 147 -17.56 -0.28 7.20
C GLU A 147 -17.36 -1.52 6.32
N ILE A 148 -16.11 -1.96 6.17
CA ILE A 148 -15.75 -3.14 5.39
C ILE A 148 -14.99 -4.12 6.29
N PRO A 149 -15.31 -5.43 6.26
CA PRO A 149 -14.59 -6.43 7.04
C PRO A 149 -13.08 -6.40 6.77
N MET A 150 -12.26 -6.42 7.83
CA MET A 150 -10.80 -6.27 7.73
C MET A 150 -10.14 -7.30 6.83
N GLY A 151 -10.56 -8.57 6.89
CA GLY A 151 -10.06 -9.61 5.98
C GLY A 151 -10.33 -9.29 4.51
N LEU A 152 -11.50 -8.75 4.20
CA LEU A 152 -11.88 -8.38 2.83
C LEU A 152 -11.08 -7.17 2.34
N LEU A 153 -10.84 -6.18 3.22
CA LEU A 153 -9.92 -5.06 2.94
C LEU A 153 -8.51 -5.57 2.67
N HIS A 154 -8.05 -6.54 3.47
CA HIS A 154 -6.71 -7.13 3.37
C HIS A 154 -6.49 -7.73 1.97
N VAL A 155 -7.33 -8.68 1.57
CA VAL A 155 -7.21 -9.34 0.26
C VAL A 155 -7.42 -8.34 -0.89
N GLY A 156 -8.44 -7.49 -0.78
CA GLY A 156 -8.73 -6.48 -1.80
C GLY A 156 -7.59 -5.46 -1.99
N TYR A 157 -6.98 -5.02 -0.89
CA TYR A 157 -5.81 -4.13 -0.94
C TYR A 157 -4.62 -4.79 -1.63
N GLN A 158 -4.28 -6.01 -1.23
CA GLN A 158 -3.18 -6.78 -1.79
C GLN A 158 -3.31 -6.96 -3.30
N LEU A 159 -4.48 -7.40 -3.78
CA LEU A 159 -4.73 -7.61 -5.21
C LEU A 159 -4.64 -6.31 -6.02
N LYS A 160 -5.18 -5.21 -5.50
CA LYS A 160 -5.11 -3.91 -6.17
C LYS A 160 -3.70 -3.32 -6.15
N LEU A 161 -2.95 -3.55 -5.09
CA LEU A 161 -1.56 -3.14 -5.00
C LEU A 161 -0.72 -3.89 -6.05
N MET A 162 -0.91 -5.21 -6.20
CA MET A 162 -0.23 -6.00 -7.23
C MET A 162 -0.61 -5.54 -8.65
N ASP A 163 -1.89 -5.20 -8.90
CA ASP A 163 -2.32 -4.62 -10.18
C ASP A 163 -1.63 -3.28 -10.47
N ILE A 164 -1.53 -2.39 -9.47
CA ILE A 164 -0.82 -1.10 -9.61
C ILE A 164 0.66 -1.29 -9.87
N SER A 165 1.27 -2.32 -9.28
CA SER A 165 2.69 -2.66 -9.43
C SER A 165 3.01 -3.43 -10.73
N GLY A 166 2.01 -3.66 -11.61
CA GLY A 166 2.20 -4.36 -12.89
C GLY A 166 2.08 -5.88 -12.81
N TYR A 167 1.78 -6.44 -11.64
CA TYR A 167 1.61 -7.88 -11.41
C TYR A 167 0.13 -8.29 -11.34
N ARG A 168 -0.68 -7.80 -12.30
CA ARG A 168 -2.09 -8.18 -12.34
C ARG A 168 -2.25 -9.66 -12.66
N PRO A 169 -2.96 -10.47 -11.82
CA PRO A 169 -3.22 -11.87 -12.11
C PRO A 169 -4.00 -12.07 -13.41
N ASN A 170 -3.54 -13.00 -14.27
CA ASN A 170 -4.26 -13.38 -15.48
C ASN A 170 -5.34 -14.41 -15.17
N LEU A 171 -6.59 -13.98 -15.20
CA LEU A 171 -7.77 -14.83 -14.91
C LEU A 171 -8.62 -15.12 -16.16
N ALA A 172 -8.16 -14.74 -17.35
CA ALA A 172 -8.91 -14.87 -18.59
C ALA A 172 -8.38 -15.96 -19.53
N LYS A 173 -7.08 -16.26 -19.44
CA LYS A 173 -6.40 -17.22 -20.33
C LYS A 173 -5.49 -18.11 -19.51
N CYS A 174 -5.32 -19.35 -19.95
CA CYS A 174 -4.35 -20.27 -19.37
C CYS A 174 -2.94 -19.66 -19.46
N ALA A 175 -2.23 -19.59 -18.34
CA ALA A 175 -0.88 -19.02 -18.26
C ALA A 175 0.17 -19.86 -19.03
N ILE A 176 -0.15 -21.11 -19.38
CA ILE A 176 0.72 -22.03 -20.09
C ILE A 176 0.44 -22.01 -21.60
N CYS A 177 -0.78 -22.36 -22.02
CA CYS A 177 -1.10 -22.51 -23.45
C CYS A 177 -1.79 -21.30 -24.09
N GLY A 178 -2.14 -20.28 -23.31
CA GLY A 178 -2.78 -19.07 -23.80
C GLY A 178 -4.25 -19.20 -24.20
N LYS A 179 -4.83 -20.41 -24.16
CA LYS A 179 -6.23 -20.66 -24.53
C LYS A 179 -7.16 -20.04 -23.48
N SER A 180 -8.25 -19.45 -23.93
CA SER A 180 -9.39 -19.14 -23.08
C SER A 180 -10.16 -20.42 -22.79
N SER A 181 -10.53 -20.64 -21.55
CA SER A 181 -11.31 -21.82 -21.11
C SER A 181 -12.22 -21.40 -19.97
N GLU A 182 -13.32 -22.08 -19.79
CA GLU A 182 -14.15 -21.99 -18.59
C GLU A 182 -13.70 -23.02 -17.53
N ASP A 183 -12.84 -23.95 -17.91
CA ASP A 183 -12.36 -25.06 -17.06
C ASP A 183 -10.95 -24.79 -16.56
N PHE A 184 -10.80 -23.71 -15.79
CA PHE A 184 -9.57 -23.45 -15.05
C PHE A 184 -9.64 -24.12 -13.67
N ILE A 185 -8.66 -24.95 -13.35
CA ILE A 185 -8.65 -25.75 -12.13
C ILE A 185 -7.48 -25.50 -11.20
N LYS A 186 -6.46 -24.76 -11.66
CA LYS A 186 -5.31 -24.38 -10.86
C LYS A 186 -4.94 -22.91 -11.09
N PHE A 187 -4.28 -22.33 -10.11
CA PHE A 187 -3.63 -21.02 -10.19
C PHE A 187 -2.15 -21.18 -9.89
N SER A 188 -1.29 -20.71 -10.76
CA SER A 188 0.16 -20.64 -10.52
C SER A 188 0.56 -19.24 -10.09
N VAL A 189 1.17 -19.17 -8.92
CA VAL A 189 1.74 -17.94 -8.37
C VAL A 189 2.87 -17.43 -9.27
N ASN A 190 3.81 -18.31 -9.64
CA ASN A 190 4.98 -17.96 -10.45
C ASN A 190 4.62 -17.52 -11.87
N LEU A 191 3.60 -18.15 -12.48
CA LEU A 191 3.11 -17.76 -13.81
C LEU A 191 2.12 -16.58 -13.75
N GLY A 192 1.70 -16.21 -12.55
CA GLY A 192 0.77 -15.10 -12.32
C GLY A 192 -0.63 -15.31 -12.91
N GLY A 193 -1.10 -16.56 -12.99
CA GLY A 193 -2.39 -16.79 -13.64
C GLY A 193 -2.96 -18.21 -13.52
N VAL A 194 -4.15 -18.38 -14.12
CA VAL A 194 -4.92 -19.64 -14.12
C VAL A 194 -4.34 -20.66 -15.09
N ILE A 195 -4.52 -21.96 -14.78
CA ILE A 195 -4.10 -23.10 -15.59
C ILE A 195 -5.35 -23.93 -15.93
N CYS A 196 -5.54 -24.25 -17.21
CA CYS A 196 -6.65 -25.08 -17.68
C CYS A 196 -6.45 -26.57 -17.33
N GLY A 197 -7.53 -27.36 -17.42
CA GLY A 197 -7.53 -28.78 -17.14
C GLY A 197 -6.44 -29.54 -17.89
N ASP A 198 -6.31 -29.32 -19.23
CA ASP A 198 -5.32 -30.00 -20.07
C ASP A 198 -3.88 -29.75 -19.59
N CYS A 199 -3.52 -28.49 -19.36
CA CYS A 199 -2.16 -28.12 -18.91
C CYS A 199 -1.88 -28.50 -17.46
N SER A 200 -2.91 -28.74 -16.66
CA SER A 200 -2.78 -29.08 -15.24
C SER A 200 -2.29 -30.50 -14.99
N THR A 201 -2.35 -31.37 -15.99
CA THR A 201 -1.92 -32.78 -15.92
C THR A 201 -0.43 -32.94 -16.16
N ASP A 202 0.24 -31.97 -16.81
CA ASP A 202 1.66 -32.03 -17.09
C ASP A 202 2.47 -31.18 -16.10
N GLU A 203 2.94 -31.82 -15.02
CA GLU A 203 3.69 -31.18 -13.93
C GLU A 203 5.05 -30.59 -14.39
N ARG A 204 5.55 -30.95 -15.57
CA ARG A 204 6.79 -30.39 -16.14
C ARG A 204 6.61 -28.94 -16.60
N LEU A 205 5.37 -28.51 -16.83
CA LEU A 205 5.03 -27.16 -17.29
C LEU A 205 4.95 -26.13 -16.15
N TRP A 206 4.97 -26.58 -14.92
CA TRP A 206 4.93 -25.73 -13.73
C TRP A 206 5.74 -26.37 -12.59
N LYS A 207 6.40 -25.54 -11.77
CA LYS A 207 7.20 -26.03 -10.64
C LYS A 207 6.33 -26.21 -9.39
N ASP A 208 6.67 -27.23 -8.60
CA ASP A 208 6.03 -27.48 -7.30
C ASP A 208 6.16 -26.29 -6.34
N GLY A 209 5.18 -26.18 -5.46
CA GLY A 209 5.18 -25.27 -4.31
C GLY A 209 4.25 -24.06 -4.46
N ASP A 210 4.05 -23.55 -5.71
CA ASP A 210 3.32 -22.30 -5.94
C ASP A 210 2.07 -22.47 -6.83
N VAL A 211 1.49 -23.67 -6.81
CA VAL A 211 0.28 -23.98 -7.58
C VAL A 211 -0.85 -24.39 -6.64
N PHE A 212 -1.93 -23.66 -6.72
CA PHE A 212 -3.14 -23.86 -5.91
C PHE A 212 -4.27 -24.44 -6.75
N LYS A 213 -5.01 -25.42 -6.21
CA LYS A 213 -6.29 -25.81 -6.79
C LYS A 213 -7.27 -24.65 -6.57
N ILE A 214 -8.08 -24.37 -7.59
CA ILE A 214 -9.08 -23.30 -7.53
C ILE A 214 -10.41 -23.79 -8.08
N SER A 215 -11.50 -23.22 -7.55
CA SER A 215 -12.83 -23.43 -8.05
C SER A 215 -13.25 -22.33 -9.03
N HIS A 216 -14.30 -22.56 -9.81
CA HIS A 216 -14.92 -21.51 -10.62
C HIS A 216 -15.36 -20.33 -9.75
N GLY A 217 -15.92 -20.59 -8.57
CA GLY A 217 -16.31 -19.56 -7.60
C GLY A 217 -15.12 -18.68 -7.15
N THR A 218 -13.95 -19.30 -6.97
CA THR A 218 -12.71 -18.58 -6.62
C THR A 218 -12.32 -17.61 -7.72
N ILE A 219 -12.37 -18.02 -8.99
CA ILE A 219 -12.06 -17.16 -10.14
C ILE A 219 -13.01 -15.95 -10.20
N GLU A 220 -14.30 -16.18 -10.01
CA GLU A 220 -15.31 -15.11 -10.03
C GLU A 220 -15.11 -14.11 -8.88
N VAL A 221 -14.74 -14.57 -7.69
CA VAL A 221 -14.43 -13.71 -6.56
C VAL A 221 -13.12 -12.95 -6.79
N PHE A 222 -12.10 -13.59 -7.37
CA PHE A 222 -10.86 -12.89 -7.77
C PHE A 222 -11.15 -11.75 -8.74
N LYS A 223 -11.94 -12.03 -9.81
CA LYS A 223 -12.35 -11.01 -10.78
C LYS A 223 -13.12 -9.87 -10.11
N PHE A 224 -14.03 -10.20 -9.20
CA PHE A 224 -14.78 -9.22 -8.41
C PHE A 224 -13.85 -8.32 -7.60
N LEU A 225 -12.93 -8.90 -6.81
CA LEU A 225 -12.00 -8.14 -5.96
C LEU A 225 -11.05 -7.25 -6.76
N LEU A 226 -10.57 -7.72 -7.93
CA LEU A 226 -9.70 -6.94 -8.82
C LEU A 226 -10.42 -5.76 -9.47
N ASN A 227 -11.68 -5.94 -9.88
CA ASN A 227 -12.39 -4.95 -10.70
C ASN A 227 -13.28 -4.01 -9.88
N THR A 228 -13.66 -4.39 -8.65
CA THR A 228 -14.55 -3.60 -7.80
C THR A 228 -13.74 -2.61 -6.95
N GLU A 229 -14.22 -1.39 -6.80
CA GLU A 229 -13.59 -0.40 -5.91
C GLU A 229 -13.61 -0.88 -4.45
N ILE A 230 -12.63 -0.44 -3.66
CA ILE A 230 -12.53 -0.75 -2.21
C ILE A 230 -13.84 -0.45 -1.49
N SER A 231 -14.47 0.68 -1.78
CA SER A 231 -15.75 1.13 -1.20
C SER A 231 -16.93 0.16 -1.39
N ARG A 232 -16.83 -0.75 -2.33
CA ARG A 232 -17.92 -1.68 -2.72
C ARG A 232 -17.59 -3.15 -2.49
N LEU A 233 -16.48 -3.46 -1.83
CA LEU A 233 -16.06 -4.86 -1.63
C LEU A 233 -17.07 -5.67 -0.81
N ASN A 234 -17.78 -5.04 0.12
CA ASN A 234 -18.79 -5.68 0.97
C ASN A 234 -20.15 -5.91 0.28
N THR A 235 -20.31 -5.52 -0.99
CA THR A 235 -21.59 -5.72 -1.73
C THR A 235 -21.81 -7.16 -2.15
N LYS A 236 -20.77 -8.01 -2.17
CA LYS A 236 -20.84 -9.43 -2.49
C LYS A 236 -20.56 -10.25 -1.23
N LYS A 237 -21.49 -11.15 -0.89
CA LYS A 237 -21.27 -12.14 0.16
C LYS A 237 -20.34 -13.21 -0.39
N ILE A 238 -19.23 -13.46 0.27
CA ILE A 238 -18.20 -14.42 -0.12
C ILE A 238 -18.24 -15.58 0.86
N ASP A 239 -18.24 -16.81 0.34
CA ASP A 239 -18.13 -18.03 1.15
C ASP A 239 -16.75 -18.11 1.82
N ASN A 240 -16.71 -18.58 3.07
CA ASN A 240 -15.49 -18.66 3.85
C ASN A 240 -14.43 -19.58 3.22
N THR A 241 -14.85 -20.67 2.56
CA THR A 241 -13.92 -21.58 1.88
C THR A 241 -13.22 -20.87 0.73
N ILE A 242 -14.00 -20.18 -0.12
CA ILE A 242 -13.48 -19.38 -1.24
C ILE A 242 -12.60 -18.25 -0.72
N PHE A 243 -13.02 -17.57 0.35
CA PHE A 243 -12.24 -16.49 0.95
C PHE A 243 -10.87 -16.98 1.42
N ASN A 244 -10.82 -18.11 2.14
CA ASN A 244 -9.56 -18.69 2.64
C ASN A 244 -8.65 -19.17 1.48
N GLU A 245 -9.22 -19.68 0.40
CA GLU A 245 -8.47 -20.02 -0.82
C GLU A 245 -7.78 -18.78 -1.40
N ILE A 246 -8.55 -17.70 -1.60
CA ILE A 246 -8.05 -16.46 -2.17
C ILE A 246 -6.99 -15.82 -1.27
N ASP A 247 -7.21 -15.79 0.04
CA ASP A 247 -6.27 -15.21 1.00
C ASP A 247 -4.91 -15.93 0.93
N LYS A 248 -4.90 -17.27 0.90
CA LYS A 248 -3.68 -18.07 0.74
C LYS A 248 -2.96 -17.78 -0.58
N ILE A 249 -3.70 -17.77 -1.69
CA ILE A 249 -3.14 -17.51 -3.02
C ILE A 249 -2.55 -16.10 -3.08
N THR A 250 -3.30 -15.11 -2.62
CA THR A 250 -2.89 -13.70 -2.67
C THR A 250 -1.65 -13.46 -1.81
N ARG A 251 -1.58 -14.09 -0.64
CA ARG A 251 -0.40 -14.06 0.23
C ARG A 251 0.84 -14.62 -0.47
N SER A 252 0.73 -15.84 -1.02
CA SER A 252 1.84 -16.47 -1.77
C SER A 252 2.24 -15.63 -2.97
N PHE A 253 1.27 -15.05 -3.67
CA PHE A 253 1.50 -14.21 -4.82
C PHE A 253 2.32 -12.94 -4.50
N ILE A 254 2.00 -12.27 -3.38
CA ILE A 254 2.75 -11.10 -2.90
C ILE A 254 4.18 -11.49 -2.51
N LEU A 255 4.34 -12.54 -1.71
CA LEU A 255 5.67 -12.97 -1.23
C LEU A 255 6.59 -13.35 -2.38
N SER A 256 6.05 -14.04 -3.41
CA SER A 256 6.81 -14.47 -4.58
C SER A 256 7.24 -13.30 -5.47
N HIS A 257 6.35 -12.32 -5.71
CA HIS A 257 6.61 -11.25 -6.68
C HIS A 257 7.35 -10.05 -6.09
N LEU A 258 7.21 -9.79 -4.79
CA LEU A 258 7.92 -8.70 -4.13
C LEU A 258 9.27 -9.14 -3.55
N ASP A 259 9.58 -10.44 -3.59
CA ASP A 259 10.83 -11.05 -3.08
C ASP A 259 11.25 -10.49 -1.72
N LYS A 260 10.27 -10.33 -0.83
CA LYS A 260 10.44 -9.71 0.48
C LYS A 260 9.61 -10.41 1.54
N ARG A 261 10.22 -10.65 2.71
CA ARG A 261 9.51 -11.02 3.92
C ARG A 261 9.01 -9.78 4.64
N PHE A 262 7.74 -9.77 5.02
CA PHE A 262 7.10 -8.68 5.72
C PHE A 262 6.93 -9.00 7.20
N LYS A 263 7.71 -8.34 8.06
CA LYS A 263 7.62 -8.54 9.51
C LYS A 263 6.26 -8.16 10.08
N SER A 264 5.61 -7.18 9.47
CA SER A 264 4.26 -6.77 9.86
C SER A 264 3.19 -7.82 9.51
N LEU A 265 3.43 -8.64 8.47
CA LEU A 265 2.56 -9.77 8.16
C LEU A 265 2.70 -10.89 9.19
N ASP A 266 3.94 -11.24 9.57
CA ASP A 266 4.20 -12.22 10.63
C ASP A 266 3.48 -11.77 11.93
N PHE A 267 3.63 -10.51 12.32
CA PHE A 267 2.98 -9.94 13.49
C PHE A 267 1.43 -9.95 13.39
N LEU A 268 0.89 -9.63 12.21
CA LEU A 268 -0.56 -9.70 11.97
C LEU A 268 -1.10 -11.12 12.15
N ASP A 269 -0.36 -12.13 11.69
CA ASP A 269 -0.73 -13.53 11.87
C ASP A 269 -0.72 -13.92 13.35
N ASP A 270 0.33 -13.56 14.10
CA ASP A 270 0.42 -13.81 15.55
C ASP A 270 -0.78 -13.21 16.30
N ILE A 271 -1.22 -12.00 15.93
CA ILE A 271 -2.39 -11.35 16.54
C ILE A 271 -3.70 -12.07 16.18
N LYS A 272 -3.87 -12.49 14.93
CA LYS A 272 -5.05 -13.28 14.50
C LYS A 272 -5.16 -14.60 15.25
N ASP A 273 -4.03 -15.30 15.42
CA ASP A 273 -3.97 -16.60 16.07
C ASP A 273 -4.18 -16.48 17.60
N SER A 274 -3.87 -15.32 18.20
CA SER A 274 -4.09 -15.02 19.62
C SER A 274 -5.55 -14.75 19.96
N GLY A 275 -6.47 -14.69 18.97
CA GLY A 275 -7.91 -14.54 19.19
C GLY A 275 -8.36 -13.13 19.60
N PHE A 276 -7.56 -12.10 19.26
CA PHE A 276 -7.92 -10.68 19.43
C PHE A 276 -8.90 -10.23 18.36
#